data_ca5f9561abfef8387697944b7089be8d
#
_entry.id   ca5f9561abfef8387697944b7089be8d
#
_cell.length_a   1.000
_cell.length_b   1.000
_cell.length_c   1.000
_cell.angle_alpha   90.00
_cell.angle_beta   90.00
_cell.angle_gamma   90.00
#
_symmetry.space_group_name_H-M   'P 1'
#
loop_
_entity.id
_entity.type
_entity.pdbx_description
1 polymer ?
#
loop_
_entity_poly.entity_id
_entity_poly.type
_entity_poly.pdbx_seq_one_letter_code
_entity_poly.pdbx_strand_id
1 'polypeptide(L)'
;MKKSFIYTLPALALVMASCAHGYEGDFKMDKPESVELDEQISAYGVLSDYSSQAGITLGVAVDPDAFASQGLAYSIVKTNFGEVESAVSITPSALKNDENVYDFTPLSNLVETADKAGVNVFGPALCSDVNIPAFYLNSLLDDVVIPYEPWNEMILMYDFESDAIGTKYASQKKAVGSVNVAVMEDPLGQQGKVLGGTKLTMDIPLVEITLPEGSTLADVSRVTLKCLLLEGTPTSARIQIESSGLNDKTNPYSTKGKWQDFIFDLSNIKFKESELKANKVKLAVGAYGSGVSCCIDDITIRLEHPTGDDTVIVKTPEEKTQIVNEQLYKWVDGITDICAASVKDYIIFDQPFESVNSKFIWSDYLGDGYLADVQKAVVAKAGADAKFYVSQSLSVSEDMPAEADALKAEIQKLESRGVKIDGVNIVLNSSYSFDASAQADNDANTVAAIRSLASFGKPVRISSLKVNVFNENGAQANPVNLSVEQRKAVGEYYNLIISTFLAELGNNAKTISFSTLQDTATDVAPWQQNGNRSFVYEGIVKGLSK
;
A
#
# COMPACT_ATOMS: atom_id res chain seq x y z
N MET A 1 -15.43 66.71 40.09
CA MET A 1 -14.83 68.03 39.81
C MET A 1 -14.45 67.99 38.31
N LYS A 2 -15.28 68.62 37.42
CA LYS A 2 -14.99 69.95 36.80
C LYS A 2 -13.69 69.86 35.99
N LYS A 3 -13.60 70.12 34.68
CA LYS A 3 -14.31 70.98 33.71
C LYS A 3 -13.66 70.57 32.35
N SER A 4 -14.40 70.34 31.26
CA SER A 4 -14.66 71.31 30.20
C SER A 4 -13.41 71.94 29.53
N PHE A 5 -13.17 71.61 28.26
CA PHE A 5 -12.78 72.63 27.28
C PHE A 5 -13.27 72.14 25.88
N ILE A 6 -14.38 72.74 25.46
CA ILE A 6 -14.83 72.99 24.09
C ILE A 6 -14.10 74.28 23.67
N TYR A 7 -13.81 74.34 22.41
CA TYR A 7 -13.38 75.40 21.51
C TYR A 7 -12.06 75.11 20.83
N THR A 8 -12.13 74.62 19.59
CA THR A 8 -11.66 75.37 18.44
C THR A 8 -11.83 74.53 17.16
N LEU A 9 -12.97 74.61 16.57
CA LEU A 9 -13.18 74.44 15.15
C LEU A 9 -14.16 75.54 14.74
N PRO A 10 -13.73 76.58 14.13
CA PRO A 10 -13.96 76.86 12.72
C PRO A 10 -12.93 77.87 12.18
N ALA A 11 -11.87 77.44 11.60
CA ALA A 11 -11.01 78.38 10.83
C ALA A 11 -10.25 77.72 9.67
N LEU A 12 -10.68 76.50 9.24
CA LEU A 12 -10.04 75.87 8.06
C LEU A 12 -11.01 75.57 6.93
N ALA A 13 -12.21 76.16 6.94
CA ALA A 13 -13.25 75.96 5.92
C ALA A 13 -13.38 77.12 4.90
N LEU A 14 -12.42 78.04 4.85
CA LEU A 14 -12.56 79.26 4.01
C LEU A 14 -11.38 79.58 3.08
N VAL A 15 -10.49 78.59 2.80
CA VAL A 15 -9.40 78.81 1.83
C VAL A 15 -9.44 77.84 0.63
N MET A 16 -10.47 77.02 0.47
CA MET A 16 -10.61 76.11 -0.67
C MET A 16 -11.72 76.53 -1.65
N ALA A 17 -12.13 77.79 -1.62
CA ALA A 17 -13.14 78.29 -2.51
C ALA A 17 -12.58 79.42 -3.47
N SER A 18 -11.39 79.19 -4.03
CA SER A 18 -10.88 80.08 -5.06
C SER A 18 -9.89 79.36 -5.94
N CYS A 19 -10.38 78.73 -6.93
CA CYS A 19 -9.84 78.40 -8.27
C CYS A 19 -10.62 77.24 -8.90
N ALA A 20 -11.96 77.37 -8.94
CA ALA A 20 -12.72 76.56 -9.86
C ALA A 20 -12.98 77.45 -11.10
N HIS A 21 -11.94 77.66 -11.88
CA HIS A 21 -12.16 78.03 -13.28
C HIS A 21 -12.51 76.74 -14.03
N GLY A 22 -13.72 76.68 -14.56
CA GLY A 22 -14.23 75.57 -15.34
C GLY A 22 -13.27 75.20 -16.47
N TYR A 23 -12.72 74.06 -16.37
CA TYR A 23 -12.34 73.26 -17.51
C TYR A 23 -13.53 72.29 -17.74
N GLU A 24 -14.51 72.77 -18.49
CA GLU A 24 -15.41 71.89 -19.23
C GLU A 24 -14.63 71.30 -20.39
N GLY A 25 -13.68 70.46 -20.05
CA GLY A 25 -13.21 69.51 -21.02
C GLY A 25 -14.02 68.24 -20.74
N ASP A 26 -14.84 67.87 -21.71
CA ASP A 26 -15.40 66.53 -21.81
C ASP A 26 -14.25 65.49 -21.80
N PHE A 27 -13.71 65.20 -20.63
CA PHE A 27 -12.90 64.02 -20.46
C PHE A 27 -13.85 62.82 -20.46
N LYS A 28 -14.30 62.42 -21.60
CA LYS A 28 -14.72 61.08 -21.89
C LYS A 28 -13.43 60.26 -21.82
N MET A 29 -13.04 59.84 -20.63
CA MET A 29 -12.14 58.70 -20.50
C MET A 29 -12.96 57.51 -21.00
N ASP A 30 -12.66 57.08 -22.22
CA ASP A 30 -13.15 55.78 -22.68
C ASP A 30 -12.69 54.76 -21.61
N LYS A 31 -13.63 53.95 -21.16
CA LYS A 31 -13.28 52.86 -20.24
C LYS A 31 -12.18 52.02 -20.89
N PRO A 32 -11.17 51.58 -20.14
CA PRO A 32 -10.26 50.59 -20.70
C PRO A 32 -11.05 49.38 -21.23
N GLU A 33 -10.69 48.89 -22.39
CA GLU A 33 -11.37 47.77 -23.06
C GLU A 33 -11.47 46.54 -22.14
N SER A 34 -10.46 46.28 -21.31
CA SER A 34 -10.48 45.19 -20.30
C SER A 34 -11.61 45.33 -19.27
N VAL A 35 -11.96 46.57 -18.89
CA VAL A 35 -13.05 46.82 -17.94
C VAL A 35 -14.41 46.65 -18.61
N GLU A 36 -14.55 47.05 -19.85
CA GLU A 36 -15.79 46.83 -20.61
C GLU A 36 -16.06 45.34 -20.82
N LEU A 37 -15.03 44.58 -21.15
CA LEU A 37 -15.13 43.12 -21.33
C LEU A 37 -15.45 42.40 -20.00
N ASP A 38 -14.83 42.77 -18.90
CA ASP A 38 -15.16 42.22 -17.56
C ASP A 38 -16.61 42.52 -17.19
N GLU A 39 -17.11 43.73 -17.49
CA GLU A 39 -18.52 44.09 -17.26
C GLU A 39 -19.46 43.26 -18.15
N GLN A 40 -19.12 43.03 -19.43
CA GLN A 40 -19.91 42.22 -20.35
C GLN A 40 -19.99 40.77 -19.86
N ILE A 41 -18.86 40.14 -19.44
CA ILE A 41 -18.85 38.78 -18.92
C ILE A 41 -19.59 38.68 -17.58
N SER A 42 -19.46 39.72 -16.75
CA SER A 42 -20.16 39.79 -15.46
C SER A 42 -21.69 39.94 -15.61
N ALA A 43 -22.16 40.45 -16.75
CA ALA A 43 -23.58 40.60 -17.03
C ALA A 43 -24.31 39.27 -17.32
N TYR A 44 -23.59 38.19 -17.65
CA TYR A 44 -24.23 36.88 -17.81
C TYR A 44 -24.87 36.41 -16.50
N GLY A 45 -25.94 35.63 -16.60
CA GLY A 45 -26.57 34.91 -15.46
C GLY A 45 -25.64 33.87 -14.85
N VAL A 46 -26.13 33.12 -13.90
CA VAL A 46 -25.40 31.99 -13.27
C VAL A 46 -25.41 30.76 -14.19
N LEU A 47 -24.34 29.98 -14.20
CA LEU A 47 -24.22 28.80 -15.09
C LEU A 47 -25.31 27.74 -14.85
N SER A 48 -25.81 27.62 -13.63
CA SER A 48 -26.89 26.69 -13.29
C SER A 48 -28.20 26.96 -14.05
N ASP A 49 -28.49 28.24 -14.39
CA ASP A 49 -29.68 28.58 -15.16
C ASP A 49 -29.55 28.13 -16.63
N TYR A 50 -28.39 28.34 -17.23
CA TYR A 50 -28.11 27.93 -18.62
C TYR A 50 -28.05 26.40 -18.74
N SER A 51 -27.39 25.71 -17.80
CA SER A 51 -27.30 24.27 -17.85
C SER A 51 -28.67 23.59 -17.66
N SER A 52 -29.51 24.14 -16.79
CA SER A 52 -30.89 23.69 -16.61
C SER A 52 -31.72 23.85 -17.88
N GLN A 53 -31.58 24.96 -18.60
CA GLN A 53 -32.25 25.18 -19.87
C GLN A 53 -31.76 24.24 -20.98
N ALA A 54 -30.46 23.95 -20.98
CA ALA A 54 -29.84 22.98 -21.90
C ALA A 54 -30.14 21.49 -21.53
N GLY A 55 -30.72 21.22 -20.36
CA GLY A 55 -31.08 19.87 -19.90
C GLY A 55 -29.88 19.01 -19.47
N ILE A 56 -28.75 19.62 -19.11
CA ILE A 56 -27.57 18.95 -18.61
C ILE A 56 -27.17 19.46 -17.23
N THR A 57 -26.29 18.74 -16.54
CA THR A 57 -25.64 19.19 -15.32
C THR A 57 -24.26 19.74 -15.62
N LEU A 58 -23.89 20.85 -15.01
CA LEU A 58 -22.49 21.27 -14.95
C LEU A 58 -21.88 20.85 -13.62
N GLY A 59 -20.66 20.33 -13.68
CA GLY A 59 -19.85 19.96 -12.55
C GLY A 59 -18.49 20.64 -12.55
N VAL A 60 -17.78 20.54 -11.44
CA VAL A 60 -16.39 21.02 -11.32
C VAL A 60 -15.63 20.21 -10.30
N ALA A 61 -14.34 19.99 -10.57
CA ALA A 61 -13.44 19.39 -9.60
C ALA A 61 -13.04 20.43 -8.53
N VAL A 62 -13.11 20.04 -7.25
CA VAL A 62 -12.76 20.88 -6.11
C VAL A 62 -11.81 20.15 -5.18
N ASP A 63 -10.88 20.88 -4.58
CA ASP A 63 -10.12 20.36 -3.46
C ASP A 63 -11.06 20.22 -2.25
N PRO A 64 -11.20 19.01 -1.65
CA PRO A 64 -12.16 18.77 -0.58
C PRO A 64 -11.97 19.66 0.65
N ASP A 65 -10.72 19.95 1.03
CA ASP A 65 -10.44 20.78 2.23
C ASP A 65 -10.70 22.27 1.95
N ALA A 66 -10.30 22.74 0.77
CA ALA A 66 -10.62 24.10 0.35
C ALA A 66 -12.13 24.32 0.21
N PHE A 67 -12.86 23.32 -0.29
CA PHE A 67 -14.33 23.35 -0.39
C PHE A 67 -14.98 23.32 1.00
N ALA A 68 -14.49 22.48 1.90
CA ALA A 68 -14.97 22.37 3.27
C ALA A 68 -14.76 23.66 4.11
N SER A 69 -13.80 24.49 3.72
CA SER A 69 -13.58 25.81 4.36
C SER A 69 -14.73 26.81 4.13
N GLN A 70 -15.65 26.50 3.22
CA GLN A 70 -16.82 27.30 2.82
C GLN A 70 -16.47 28.75 2.37
N GLY A 71 -15.31 28.90 1.75
CA GLY A 71 -14.83 30.17 1.20
C GLY A 71 -15.42 30.49 -0.19
N LEU A 72 -14.59 31.13 -1.04
CA LEU A 72 -14.97 31.55 -2.39
C LEU A 72 -15.38 30.34 -3.27
N ALA A 73 -14.62 29.26 -3.25
CA ALA A 73 -14.92 28.05 -4.03
C ALA A 73 -16.31 27.49 -3.69
N TYR A 74 -16.65 27.38 -2.41
CA TYR A 74 -17.97 26.95 -1.98
C TYR A 74 -19.09 27.84 -2.51
N SER A 75 -18.91 29.16 -2.42
CA SER A 75 -19.92 30.13 -2.88
C SER A 75 -20.15 30.07 -4.39
N ILE A 76 -19.07 29.92 -5.17
CA ILE A 76 -19.14 29.77 -6.62
C ILE A 76 -19.84 28.46 -6.99
N VAL A 77 -19.42 27.35 -6.39
CA VAL A 77 -19.97 26.01 -6.66
C VAL A 77 -21.47 25.99 -6.38
N LYS A 78 -21.89 26.38 -5.17
CA LYS A 78 -23.27 26.41 -4.75
C LYS A 78 -24.20 27.17 -5.71
N THR A 79 -23.67 28.20 -6.38
CA THR A 79 -24.48 29.09 -7.23
C THR A 79 -24.49 28.63 -8.68
N ASN A 80 -23.39 28.04 -9.17
CA ASN A 80 -23.20 27.85 -10.61
C ASN A 80 -23.19 26.38 -11.05
N PHE A 81 -23.01 25.43 -10.13
CA PHE A 81 -22.85 24.02 -10.47
C PHE A 81 -23.90 23.15 -9.78
N GLY A 82 -24.27 22.07 -10.43
CA GLY A 82 -25.17 21.05 -9.87
C GLY A 82 -24.42 19.85 -9.31
N GLU A 83 -23.09 19.79 -9.54
CA GLU A 83 -22.30 18.64 -9.16
C GLU A 83 -20.85 19.03 -8.87
N VAL A 84 -20.21 18.26 -8.00
CA VAL A 84 -18.77 18.32 -7.74
C VAL A 84 -18.12 16.94 -7.85
N GLU A 85 -16.84 16.95 -8.20
CA GLU A 85 -15.93 15.81 -8.10
C GLU A 85 -14.68 16.22 -7.33
N SER A 86 -13.88 15.26 -6.87
CA SER A 86 -12.67 15.54 -6.13
C SER A 86 -11.54 15.94 -7.08
N ALA A 87 -10.89 17.07 -6.83
CA ALA A 87 -9.64 17.45 -7.51
C ALA A 87 -8.42 16.70 -6.97
N VAL A 88 -8.54 16.06 -5.80
CA VAL A 88 -7.51 15.15 -5.27
C VAL A 88 -7.87 13.70 -5.57
N SER A 89 -6.87 12.87 -5.71
CA SER A 89 -7.07 11.46 -6.04
C SER A 89 -7.76 10.70 -4.89
N ILE A 90 -8.95 10.18 -5.15
CA ILE A 90 -9.69 9.28 -4.26
C ILE A 90 -9.53 7.86 -4.80
N THR A 91 -8.36 7.26 -4.56
CA THR A 91 -8.03 5.91 -5.01
C THR A 91 -7.41 5.09 -3.86
N PRO A 92 -7.43 3.76 -3.95
CA PRO A 92 -6.84 2.91 -2.92
C PRO A 92 -5.36 3.21 -2.63
N SER A 93 -4.58 3.59 -3.66
CA SER A 93 -3.17 3.97 -3.45
C SER A 93 -3.01 5.33 -2.79
N ALA A 94 -3.87 6.30 -3.14
CA ALA A 94 -3.74 7.67 -2.65
C ALA A 94 -4.21 7.83 -1.19
N LEU A 95 -5.26 7.09 -0.80
CA LEU A 95 -5.84 7.19 0.55
C LEU A 95 -5.24 6.21 1.55
N LYS A 96 -4.34 5.32 1.15
CA LYS A 96 -3.72 4.35 2.03
C LYS A 96 -2.49 4.95 2.72
N ASN A 97 -2.47 4.93 4.04
CA ASN A 97 -1.33 5.40 4.84
C ASN A 97 -0.23 4.32 4.99
N ASP A 98 0.88 4.66 5.65
CA ASP A 98 2.00 3.76 5.89
C ASP A 98 1.64 2.53 6.76
N GLU A 99 0.58 2.63 7.55
CA GLU A 99 0.03 1.53 8.38
C GLU A 99 -0.94 0.64 7.60
N ASN A 100 -1.10 0.87 6.30
CA ASN A 100 -2.03 0.17 5.42
C ASN A 100 -3.52 0.35 5.78
N VAL A 101 -3.88 1.47 6.37
CA VAL A 101 -5.25 1.89 6.66
C VAL A 101 -5.67 2.98 5.69
N TYR A 102 -6.92 2.94 5.22
CA TYR A 102 -7.47 3.98 4.35
C TYR A 102 -7.90 5.20 5.16
N ASP A 103 -7.47 6.39 4.72
CA ASP A 103 -7.96 7.67 5.23
C ASP A 103 -9.02 8.25 4.29
N PHE A 104 -10.27 8.07 4.63
CA PHE A 104 -11.40 8.57 3.86
C PHE A 104 -11.79 10.02 4.20
N THR A 105 -11.02 10.74 5.01
CA THR A 105 -11.31 12.13 5.39
C THR A 105 -11.58 13.05 4.19
N PRO A 106 -10.78 13.01 3.09
CA PRO A 106 -11.06 13.86 1.94
C PRO A 106 -12.43 13.59 1.29
N LEU A 107 -12.82 12.31 1.21
CA LEU A 107 -14.13 11.93 0.69
C LEU A 107 -15.27 12.40 1.59
N SER A 108 -15.14 12.21 2.90
CA SER A 108 -16.13 12.67 3.89
C SER A 108 -16.30 14.19 3.83
N ASN A 109 -15.20 14.95 3.78
CA ASN A 109 -15.23 16.41 3.65
C ASN A 109 -15.96 16.85 2.37
N LEU A 110 -15.71 16.17 1.25
CA LEU A 110 -16.36 16.46 -0.02
C LEU A 110 -17.87 16.22 0.06
N VAL A 111 -18.30 15.03 0.49
CA VAL A 111 -19.71 14.62 0.53
C VAL A 111 -20.50 15.50 1.49
N GLU A 112 -20.02 15.67 2.73
CA GLU A 112 -20.70 16.51 3.73
C GLU A 112 -20.83 17.97 3.29
N THR A 113 -19.82 18.48 2.58
CA THR A 113 -19.85 19.88 2.11
C THR A 113 -20.76 20.04 0.91
N ALA A 114 -20.78 19.07 0.01
CA ALA A 114 -21.68 19.05 -1.14
C ALA A 114 -23.16 19.01 -0.68
N ASP A 115 -23.48 18.20 0.31
CA ASP A 115 -24.82 18.18 0.92
C ASP A 115 -25.22 19.55 1.48
N LYS A 116 -24.32 20.22 2.20
CA LYS A 116 -24.57 21.58 2.71
C LYS A 116 -24.75 22.61 1.60
N ALA A 117 -24.06 22.42 0.47
CA ALA A 117 -24.19 23.29 -0.70
C ALA A 117 -25.45 22.99 -1.52
N GLY A 118 -26.04 21.82 -1.38
CA GLY A 118 -27.16 21.33 -2.19
C GLY A 118 -26.74 20.93 -3.60
N VAL A 119 -25.51 20.42 -3.76
CA VAL A 119 -24.95 19.93 -5.03
C VAL A 119 -24.66 18.43 -4.93
N ASN A 120 -24.73 17.73 -6.06
CA ASN A 120 -24.44 16.32 -6.11
C ASN A 120 -22.92 16.05 -6.04
N VAL A 121 -22.54 14.85 -5.63
CA VAL A 121 -21.17 14.35 -5.79
C VAL A 121 -21.20 13.26 -6.85
N PHE A 122 -20.31 13.35 -7.85
CA PHE A 122 -20.00 12.22 -8.70
C PHE A 122 -19.04 11.32 -7.95
N GLY A 123 -19.47 10.08 -7.68
CA GLY A 123 -18.81 9.19 -6.75
C GLY A 123 -17.44 8.71 -7.22
N PRO A 124 -16.60 8.33 -6.28
CA PRO A 124 -15.30 7.76 -6.57
C PRO A 124 -15.43 6.38 -7.22
N ALA A 125 -14.29 5.89 -7.76
CA ALA A 125 -14.22 4.56 -8.33
C ALA A 125 -14.31 3.48 -7.24
N LEU A 126 -15.25 2.55 -7.42
CA LEU A 126 -15.41 1.37 -6.57
C LEU A 126 -14.35 0.32 -6.88
N CYS A 127 -14.05 0.12 -8.17
CA CYS A 127 -13.06 -0.84 -8.64
C CYS A 127 -12.17 -0.22 -9.73
N SER A 128 -10.92 -0.60 -9.70
CA SER A 128 -9.92 -0.32 -10.74
C SER A 128 -8.79 -1.33 -10.58
N ASP A 129 -8.10 -1.68 -11.67
CA ASP A 129 -6.85 -2.46 -11.62
C ASP A 129 -5.62 -1.53 -11.59
N VAL A 130 -5.82 -0.23 -11.67
CA VAL A 130 -4.78 0.80 -11.57
C VAL A 130 -5.00 1.67 -10.35
N ASN A 131 -3.97 2.43 -9.94
CA ASN A 131 -4.04 3.27 -8.73
C ASN A 131 -4.42 2.51 -7.45
N ILE A 132 -4.06 1.22 -7.44
CA ILE A 132 -4.20 0.32 -6.29
C ILE A 132 -2.81 0.00 -5.70
N PRO A 133 -2.71 -0.33 -4.42
CA PRO A 133 -1.43 -0.67 -3.79
C PRO A 133 -1.00 -2.10 -4.16
N ALA A 134 -0.71 -2.35 -5.44
CA ALA A 134 -0.44 -3.68 -5.99
C ALA A 134 0.71 -4.42 -5.28
N PHE A 135 1.77 -3.70 -4.87
CA PHE A 135 2.87 -4.29 -4.12
C PHE A 135 2.39 -4.86 -2.77
N TYR A 136 1.59 -4.09 -2.04
CA TYR A 136 1.02 -4.54 -0.77
C TYR A 136 0.05 -5.71 -0.96
N LEU A 137 -0.83 -5.62 -1.95
CA LEU A 137 -1.80 -6.70 -2.22
C LEU A 137 -1.07 -8.01 -2.55
N ASN A 138 -0.04 -7.96 -3.40
CA ASN A 138 0.77 -9.13 -3.72
C ASN A 138 1.49 -9.68 -2.48
N SER A 139 2.06 -8.82 -1.62
CA SER A 139 2.74 -9.27 -0.39
C SER A 139 1.82 -10.01 0.59
N LEU A 140 0.52 -9.71 0.58
CA LEU A 140 -0.46 -10.46 1.37
C LEU A 140 -0.68 -11.88 0.84
N LEU A 141 -0.36 -12.12 -0.42
CA LEU A 141 -0.54 -13.41 -1.10
C LEU A 141 0.72 -14.28 -1.08
N ASP A 142 1.85 -13.72 -0.65
CA ASP A 142 3.09 -14.46 -0.48
C ASP A 142 2.93 -15.53 0.60
N ASP A 143 3.65 -16.64 0.43
CA ASP A 143 3.72 -17.70 1.41
C ASP A 143 4.38 -17.18 2.70
N VAL A 144 3.96 -17.74 3.83
CA VAL A 144 4.55 -17.38 5.13
C VAL A 144 5.79 -18.23 5.36
N VAL A 145 6.94 -17.58 5.42
CA VAL A 145 8.20 -18.21 5.76
C VAL A 145 8.47 -17.99 7.24
N ILE A 146 8.52 -19.08 8.01
CA ILE A 146 8.93 -19.07 9.41
C ILE A 146 10.39 -19.51 9.44
N PRO A 147 11.33 -18.58 9.73
CA PRO A 147 12.74 -18.89 9.82
C PRO A 147 13.00 -19.99 10.85
N TYR A 148 13.93 -20.90 10.54
CA TYR A 148 14.40 -21.87 11.51
C TYR A 148 15.08 -21.14 12.68
N GLU A 149 14.66 -21.49 13.91
CA GLU A 149 15.30 -20.97 15.12
C GLU A 149 16.25 -22.04 15.69
N PRO A 150 17.55 -21.73 15.87
CA PRO A 150 18.51 -22.64 16.50
C PRO A 150 18.06 -23.05 17.91
N TRP A 151 18.13 -24.32 18.21
CA TRP A 151 17.76 -24.83 19.50
C TRP A 151 18.80 -25.87 20.03
N ASN A 152 18.70 -26.25 21.29
CA ASN A 152 19.56 -27.27 21.89
C ASN A 152 18.75 -28.14 22.81
N GLU A 153 19.26 -29.36 23.05
CA GLU A 153 18.68 -30.32 23.98
C GLU A 153 19.74 -31.01 24.82
N MET A 154 19.33 -31.44 26.03
CA MET A 154 20.12 -32.24 26.93
C MET A 154 19.57 -33.67 26.92
N ILE A 155 20.38 -34.63 26.54
CA ILE A 155 19.99 -36.03 26.42
C ILE A 155 20.77 -36.85 27.46
N LEU A 156 20.04 -37.52 28.34
CA LEU A 156 20.64 -38.53 29.23
C LEU A 156 20.93 -39.79 28.41
N MET A 157 22.20 -40.12 28.28
CA MET A 157 22.66 -41.26 27.46
C MET A 157 22.72 -42.54 28.26
N TYR A 158 23.21 -42.47 29.49
CA TYR A 158 23.38 -43.62 30.40
C TYR A 158 23.20 -43.18 31.83
N ASP A 159 22.33 -43.89 32.58
CA ASP A 159 22.17 -43.85 34.02
C ASP A 159 22.39 -45.24 34.67
N PHE A 160 22.57 -46.27 33.84
CA PHE A 160 22.82 -47.66 34.21
C PHE A 160 21.75 -48.32 35.09
N GLU A 161 20.67 -47.63 35.44
CA GLU A 161 19.65 -48.11 36.38
C GLU A 161 18.86 -49.31 35.85
N SER A 162 18.64 -49.36 34.54
CA SER A 162 17.93 -50.45 33.87
C SER A 162 18.79 -51.69 33.63
N ASP A 163 20.11 -51.58 33.77
CA ASP A 163 21.04 -52.69 33.48
C ASP A 163 21.14 -53.74 34.60
N ALA A 164 21.46 -54.94 34.21
CA ALA A 164 21.79 -55.95 35.17
C ALA A 164 23.21 -55.79 35.76
N ILE A 165 23.41 -56.04 37.01
CA ILE A 165 24.74 -56.04 37.62
C ILE A 165 25.66 -57.03 36.87
N GLY A 166 26.85 -56.52 36.51
CA GLY A 166 27.82 -57.28 35.71
C GLY A 166 27.70 -57.04 34.20
N THR A 167 26.73 -56.22 33.74
CA THR A 167 26.61 -55.83 32.33
C THR A 167 27.89 -55.13 31.89
N LYS A 168 28.40 -55.50 30.71
CA LYS A 168 29.60 -54.89 30.08
C LYS A 168 29.27 -54.20 28.81
N TYR A 169 29.85 -53.02 28.61
CA TYR A 169 29.67 -52.24 27.40
C TYR A 169 30.68 -52.56 26.30
N ALA A 170 30.33 -52.33 25.03
CA ALA A 170 31.10 -52.79 23.85
C ALA A 170 32.52 -52.18 23.75
N SER A 171 32.73 -50.97 24.29
CA SER A 171 34.02 -50.29 24.34
C SER A 171 35.11 -51.04 25.10
N GLN A 172 34.73 -52.04 25.89
CA GLN A 172 35.66 -52.84 26.70
C GLN A 172 36.40 -53.91 25.90
N LYS A 173 36.14 -54.11 24.63
CA LYS A 173 36.78 -55.10 23.75
C LYS A 173 38.29 -54.94 23.58
N LYS A 174 38.89 -53.81 24.02
CA LYS A 174 40.35 -53.59 24.05
C LYS A 174 41.02 -53.89 25.35
N ALA A 175 40.41 -54.58 26.27
CA ALA A 175 41.03 -54.94 27.53
C ALA A 175 42.20 -55.85 27.29
N VAL A 176 43.42 -55.33 27.46
CA VAL A 176 44.62 -56.13 27.64
C VAL A 176 44.78 -56.39 29.11
N GLY A 177 44.56 -57.61 29.51
CA GLY A 177 44.62 -58.02 30.94
C GLY A 177 43.28 -57.94 31.66
N SER A 178 43.25 -58.36 32.89
CA SER A 178 42.09 -58.51 33.78
C SER A 178 41.44 -57.16 34.17
N VAL A 179 40.88 -56.44 33.23
CA VAL A 179 40.16 -55.19 33.53
C VAL A 179 38.70 -55.57 33.82
N ASN A 180 38.26 -55.32 35.03
CA ASN A 180 36.86 -55.44 35.42
C ASN A 180 36.16 -54.10 35.31
N VAL A 181 35.49 -53.89 34.18
CA VAL A 181 34.56 -52.76 34.00
C VAL A 181 33.18 -53.36 33.79
N ALA A 182 32.25 -53.04 34.64
CA ALA A 182 30.90 -53.57 34.60
C ALA A 182 29.94 -52.71 35.44
N VAL A 183 28.66 -52.84 35.17
CA VAL A 183 27.59 -52.19 35.96
C VAL A 183 27.61 -52.87 37.37
N MET A 184 27.58 -52.05 38.40
CA MET A 184 27.62 -52.47 39.82
C MET A 184 26.76 -51.50 40.64
N GLU A 185 26.43 -51.93 41.88
CA GLU A 185 25.82 -51.00 42.85
C GLU A 185 26.83 -49.90 43.21
N ASP A 186 26.34 -48.67 43.41
CA ASP A 186 27.19 -47.55 43.84
C ASP A 186 27.83 -47.91 45.21
N PRO A 187 29.15 -47.93 45.30
CA PRO A 187 29.84 -48.24 46.58
C PRO A 187 29.54 -47.26 47.72
N LEU A 188 29.00 -46.05 47.37
CA LEU A 188 28.59 -45.06 48.36
C LEU A 188 27.08 -45.06 48.63
N GLY A 189 26.29 -45.79 47.82
CA GLY A 189 24.83 -45.84 47.92
C GLY A 189 24.12 -44.51 47.59
N GLN A 190 24.71 -43.65 46.78
CA GLN A 190 24.21 -42.32 46.48
C GLN A 190 23.62 -42.23 45.08
N GLN A 191 24.03 -43.10 44.15
CA GLN A 191 23.66 -43.04 42.72
C GLN A 191 22.95 -44.32 42.23
N GLY A 192 22.64 -45.28 43.00
CA GLY A 192 22.00 -46.51 42.53
C GLY A 192 22.98 -47.45 41.81
N LYS A 193 22.72 -47.80 40.55
CA LYS A 193 23.64 -48.59 39.72
C LYS A 193 24.55 -47.65 38.90
N VAL A 194 25.82 -48.04 38.84
CA VAL A 194 26.87 -47.24 38.19
C VAL A 194 27.76 -48.10 37.31
N LEU A 195 28.47 -47.56 36.35
CA LEU A 195 29.51 -48.32 35.63
C LEU A 195 30.84 -48.14 36.35
N GLY A 196 31.31 -49.24 36.97
CA GLY A 196 32.58 -49.31 37.73
C GLY A 196 33.71 -49.97 36.98
N GLY A 197 34.91 -49.40 37.13
CA GLY A 197 36.17 -49.96 36.66
C GLY A 197 37.14 -50.18 37.85
N THR A 198 37.69 -51.36 38.00
CA THR A 198 38.60 -51.68 39.12
C THR A 198 40.00 -51.97 38.62
N LYS A 199 41.03 -51.46 39.36
CA LYS A 199 42.47 -51.64 39.09
C LYS A 199 42.86 -51.37 37.63
N LEU A 200 42.37 -50.32 37.09
CA LEU A 200 42.67 -49.85 35.70
C LEU A 200 44.15 -49.45 35.63
N THR A 201 44.89 -49.93 34.64
CA THR A 201 46.34 -49.72 34.54
C THR A 201 46.73 -48.83 33.34
N MET A 202 45.78 -48.50 32.48
CA MET A 202 45.99 -47.75 31.28
C MET A 202 44.72 -46.94 30.93
N ASP A 203 44.76 -46.10 29.92
CA ASP A 203 43.60 -45.42 29.36
C ASP A 203 42.64 -46.48 28.78
N ILE A 204 41.55 -46.74 29.48
CA ILE A 204 40.59 -47.78 29.13
C ILE A 204 39.24 -47.13 28.87
N PRO A 205 38.67 -47.28 27.67
CA PRO A 205 37.31 -46.85 27.40
C PRO A 205 36.31 -47.58 28.31
N LEU A 206 35.52 -46.84 29.08
CA LEU A 206 34.49 -47.40 29.97
C LEU A 206 33.19 -47.64 29.20
N VAL A 207 32.78 -46.66 28.41
CA VAL A 207 31.57 -46.74 27.59
C VAL A 207 31.79 -45.94 26.30
N GLU A 208 31.10 -46.33 25.26
CA GLU A 208 31.08 -45.63 23.99
C GLU A 208 29.69 -45.04 23.77
N ILE A 209 29.59 -43.72 23.77
CA ILE A 209 28.34 -43.02 23.53
C ILE A 209 28.02 -43.08 22.02
N THR A 210 26.86 -43.64 21.68
CA THR A 210 26.31 -43.58 20.33
C THR A 210 25.33 -42.44 20.29
N LEU A 211 25.59 -41.44 19.43
CA LEU A 211 24.73 -40.28 19.30
C LEU A 211 23.37 -40.66 18.70
N PRO A 212 22.33 -39.88 18.93
CA PRO A 212 21.04 -40.08 18.31
C PRO A 212 21.13 -40.12 16.79
N GLU A 213 20.17 -40.78 16.14
CA GLU A 213 20.10 -40.86 14.67
C GLU A 213 20.05 -39.48 14.05
N GLY A 214 20.84 -39.25 13.00
CA GLY A 214 20.98 -37.97 12.34
C GLY A 214 21.94 -36.98 12.99
N SER A 215 22.43 -37.28 14.23
CA SER A 215 23.38 -36.42 14.94
C SER A 215 24.82 -36.85 14.71
N THR A 216 25.74 -35.90 14.71
CA THR A 216 27.18 -36.11 14.60
C THR A 216 27.92 -35.46 15.75
N LEU A 217 29.23 -35.71 15.84
CA LEU A 217 30.07 -35.08 16.86
C LEU A 217 30.13 -33.56 16.69
N ALA A 218 29.87 -33.03 15.50
CA ALA A 218 29.78 -31.61 15.25
C ALA A 218 28.65 -30.92 16.02
N ASP A 219 27.59 -31.69 16.30
CA ASP A 219 26.38 -31.17 16.95
C ASP A 219 26.51 -31.22 18.48
N VAL A 220 27.53 -31.92 19.02
CA VAL A 220 27.74 -32.07 20.49
C VAL A 220 28.55 -30.90 21.02
N SER A 221 27.92 -30.02 21.79
CA SER A 221 28.61 -28.91 22.45
C SER A 221 29.17 -29.28 23.83
N ARG A 222 28.59 -30.27 24.51
CA ARG A 222 28.98 -30.63 25.87
C ARG A 222 28.70 -32.09 26.17
N VAL A 223 29.57 -32.69 26.96
CA VAL A 223 29.33 -33.96 27.64
C VAL A 223 29.49 -33.74 29.14
N THR A 224 28.55 -34.20 29.94
CA THR A 224 28.60 -34.17 31.42
C THR A 224 28.41 -35.55 31.97
N LEU A 225 29.09 -35.85 33.08
CA LEU A 225 28.91 -37.11 33.80
C LEU A 225 29.34 -36.97 35.24
N LYS A 226 28.81 -37.81 36.08
CA LYS A 226 29.28 -37.98 37.45
C LYS A 226 30.40 -38.99 37.50
N CYS A 227 31.41 -38.72 38.32
CA CYS A 227 32.58 -39.59 38.48
C CYS A 227 32.94 -39.74 39.95
N LEU A 228 33.29 -40.96 40.34
CA LEU A 228 33.77 -41.31 41.67
C LEU A 228 35.13 -42.02 41.59
N LEU A 229 36.15 -41.50 42.27
CA LEU A 229 37.45 -42.15 42.39
C LEU A 229 37.48 -42.98 43.71
N LEU A 230 37.63 -44.26 43.58
CA LEU A 230 37.72 -45.20 44.74
C LEU A 230 39.17 -45.52 45.13
N GLU A 231 40.03 -45.73 44.11
CA GLU A 231 41.46 -46.01 44.34
C GLU A 231 42.30 -45.23 43.34
N GLY A 232 43.49 -44.79 43.73
CA GLY A 232 44.39 -43.97 42.96
C GLY A 232 44.62 -42.60 43.57
N THR A 233 45.52 -41.81 42.96
CA THR A 233 45.84 -40.46 43.39
C THR A 233 44.99 -39.47 42.58
N PRO A 234 44.20 -38.58 43.18
CA PRO A 234 43.29 -37.71 42.46
C PRO A 234 43.96 -36.89 41.33
N THR A 235 45.13 -36.34 41.55
CA THR A 235 45.84 -35.52 40.54
C THR A 235 46.37 -36.36 39.35
N SER A 236 46.49 -37.69 39.49
CA SER A 236 46.98 -38.60 38.44
C SER A 236 45.85 -39.37 37.75
N ALA A 237 44.70 -39.56 38.43
CA ALA A 237 43.54 -40.21 37.87
C ALA A 237 42.71 -39.19 37.09
N ARG A 238 42.28 -39.52 35.88
CA ARG A 238 41.55 -38.64 34.99
C ARG A 238 40.44 -39.37 34.27
N ILE A 239 39.36 -38.66 33.97
CA ILE A 239 38.36 -39.07 32.98
C ILE A 239 38.69 -38.37 31.67
N GLN A 240 38.66 -39.09 30.58
CA GLN A 240 38.97 -38.62 29.25
C GLN A 240 37.82 -38.91 28.30
N ILE A 241 37.47 -37.92 27.47
CA ILE A 241 36.61 -38.13 26.31
C ILE A 241 37.50 -38.33 25.09
N GLU A 242 37.33 -39.45 24.44
CA GLU A 242 38.01 -39.79 23.19
C GLU A 242 37.01 -39.86 22.03
N SER A 243 37.29 -39.22 20.94
CA SER A 243 36.98 -39.67 19.58
C SER A 243 38.31 -39.89 18.84
N SER A 244 38.32 -40.39 17.64
CA SER A 244 39.55 -40.73 16.90
C SER A 244 40.53 -39.57 16.68
N GLY A 245 40.48 -38.50 17.40
CA GLY A 245 41.36 -37.34 17.39
C GLY A 245 41.33 -36.48 18.63
N LEU A 246 40.52 -36.81 19.59
CA LEU A 246 40.37 -36.09 20.86
C LEU A 246 41.35 -36.61 21.94
N ASN A 247 42.65 -36.58 21.69
CA ASN A 247 43.62 -37.04 22.67
C ASN A 247 43.73 -36.14 23.91
N ASP A 248 43.07 -34.98 23.98
CA ASP A 248 43.44 -33.95 24.95
C ASP A 248 42.32 -33.47 25.88
N LYS A 249 41.13 -34.03 25.85
CA LYS A 249 40.09 -33.63 26.81
C LYS A 249 40.07 -34.56 28.02
N THR A 250 40.84 -34.15 29.00
CA THR A 250 40.93 -34.88 30.27
C THR A 250 40.58 -34.00 31.45
N ASN A 251 39.78 -34.51 32.36
CA ASN A 251 39.49 -33.89 33.65
C ASN A 251 40.08 -34.72 34.78
N PRO A 252 40.99 -34.16 35.60
CA PRO A 252 41.52 -34.85 36.79
C PRO A 252 40.48 -34.86 37.90
N TYR A 253 40.50 -35.95 38.71
CA TYR A 253 39.73 -35.94 39.93
C TYR A 253 40.31 -34.92 40.92
N SER A 254 39.44 -34.19 41.62
CA SER A 254 39.84 -33.25 42.67
C SER A 254 39.93 -33.94 44.03
N THR A 255 39.09 -34.97 44.26
CA THR A 255 38.97 -35.68 45.52
C THR A 255 38.79 -37.17 45.28
N LYS A 256 39.15 -37.98 46.31
CA LYS A 256 38.88 -39.41 46.38
C LYS A 256 37.69 -39.69 47.31
N GLY A 257 36.87 -40.69 46.99
CA GLY A 257 35.76 -41.14 47.79
C GLY A 257 34.55 -40.19 47.80
N LYS A 258 34.42 -39.34 46.84
CA LYS A 258 33.27 -38.46 46.64
C LYS A 258 32.88 -38.38 45.16
N TRP A 259 31.56 -38.35 44.88
CA TRP A 259 31.04 -38.08 43.58
C TRP A 259 31.36 -36.63 43.14
N GLN A 260 31.73 -36.44 41.90
CA GLN A 260 32.11 -35.15 41.30
C GLN A 260 31.48 -35.05 39.93
N ASP A 261 30.97 -33.87 39.60
CA ASP A 261 30.47 -33.57 38.26
C ASP A 261 31.62 -33.18 37.32
N PHE A 262 31.75 -33.90 36.23
CA PHE A 262 32.73 -33.63 35.20
C PHE A 262 32.03 -33.06 33.97
N ILE A 263 32.52 -31.93 33.50
CA ILE A 263 32.00 -31.19 32.36
C ILE A 263 33.07 -31.10 31.28
N PHE A 264 32.77 -31.60 30.12
CA PHE A 264 33.61 -31.51 28.92
C PHE A 264 32.92 -30.59 27.92
N ASP A 265 33.42 -29.38 27.80
CA ASP A 265 32.98 -28.41 26.77
C ASP A 265 33.69 -28.74 25.47
N LEU A 266 32.89 -29.04 24.42
CA LEU A 266 33.37 -29.42 23.11
C LEU A 266 33.17 -28.28 22.08
N SER A 267 32.50 -27.20 22.44
CA SER A 267 32.17 -26.10 21.54
C SER A 267 33.40 -25.40 20.90
N ASN A 268 34.55 -25.43 21.60
CA ASN A 268 35.79 -24.79 21.14
C ASN A 268 36.82 -25.79 20.58
N ILE A 269 36.45 -27.03 20.36
CA ILE A 269 37.37 -28.04 19.87
C ILE A 269 37.40 -28.02 18.36
N LYS A 270 38.61 -27.93 17.78
CA LYS A 270 38.82 -28.10 16.35
C LYS A 270 38.96 -29.58 16.01
N PHE A 271 37.85 -30.19 15.63
CA PHE A 271 37.84 -31.56 15.11
C PHE A 271 38.34 -31.61 13.67
N LYS A 272 38.86 -32.75 13.24
CA LYS A 272 39.10 -33.03 11.81
C LYS A 272 37.76 -33.29 11.13
N GLU A 273 37.68 -32.95 9.84
CA GLU A 273 36.42 -33.13 9.09
C GLU A 273 35.87 -34.58 9.14
N SER A 274 36.76 -35.57 9.16
CA SER A 274 36.37 -36.97 9.31
C SER A 274 35.77 -37.30 10.67
N GLU A 275 36.10 -36.53 11.70
CA GLU A 275 35.61 -36.70 13.06
C GLU A 275 34.29 -36.03 13.29
N LEU A 276 34.06 -34.88 12.64
CA LEU A 276 32.79 -34.16 12.70
C LEU A 276 31.59 -35.00 12.21
N LYS A 277 31.87 -36.01 11.37
CA LYS A 277 30.85 -36.94 10.86
C LYS A 277 30.67 -38.19 11.74
N ALA A 278 31.43 -38.28 12.83
CA ALA A 278 31.36 -39.44 13.72
C ALA A 278 30.10 -39.40 14.61
N ASN A 279 29.44 -40.52 14.76
CA ASN A 279 28.26 -40.66 15.61
C ASN A 279 28.57 -41.31 16.99
N LYS A 280 29.85 -41.41 17.36
CA LYS A 280 30.27 -42.03 18.62
C LYS A 280 31.31 -41.18 19.32
N VAL A 281 31.11 -41.03 20.62
CA VAL A 281 32.08 -40.43 21.55
C VAL A 281 32.51 -41.51 22.55
N LYS A 282 33.83 -41.68 22.70
CA LYS A 282 34.35 -42.63 23.69
C LYS A 282 34.62 -41.93 25.00
N LEU A 283 34.18 -42.56 26.10
CA LEU A 283 34.57 -42.19 27.43
C LEU A 283 35.61 -43.18 27.95
N ALA A 284 36.73 -42.67 28.40
CA ALA A 284 37.82 -43.48 28.94
C ALA A 284 38.32 -42.95 30.28
N VAL A 285 38.85 -43.81 31.09
CA VAL A 285 39.56 -43.46 32.33
C VAL A 285 41.05 -43.51 32.05
N GLY A 286 41.72 -42.39 32.16
CA GLY A 286 43.18 -42.31 32.11
C GLY A 286 43.77 -42.54 33.49
N ALA A 287 44.67 -43.49 33.59
CA ALA A 287 45.41 -43.77 34.82
C ALA A 287 46.89 -43.53 34.64
N TYR A 288 47.41 -42.51 35.29
CA TYR A 288 48.86 -42.35 35.46
C TYR A 288 49.33 -43.02 36.70
N GLY A 289 49.94 -44.17 36.57
CA GLY A 289 50.34 -45.03 37.69
C GLY A 289 49.46 -46.29 37.82
N SER A 290 49.81 -47.19 38.71
CA SER A 290 49.11 -48.45 38.84
C SER A 290 47.85 -48.39 39.72
N GLY A 291 46.72 -48.92 39.19
CA GLY A 291 45.60 -49.35 40.02
C GLY A 291 44.55 -48.28 40.31
N VAL A 292 44.05 -47.60 39.31
CA VAL A 292 42.87 -46.69 39.46
C VAL A 292 41.60 -47.54 39.50
N SER A 293 40.76 -47.30 40.53
CA SER A 293 39.39 -47.80 40.57
C SER A 293 38.42 -46.63 40.63
N CYS A 294 37.44 -46.60 39.73
CA CYS A 294 36.49 -45.51 39.61
C CYS A 294 35.12 -45.96 39.15
N CYS A 295 34.11 -45.12 39.38
CA CYS A 295 32.77 -45.30 38.85
C CYS A 295 32.37 -44.03 38.05
N ILE A 296 31.53 -44.24 37.05
CA ILE A 296 30.88 -43.16 36.28
C ILE A 296 29.38 -43.39 36.22
N ASP A 297 28.62 -42.30 36.12
CA ASP A 297 27.16 -42.30 36.07
C ASP A 297 26.61 -41.02 35.41
N ASP A 298 25.29 -40.99 35.18
CA ASP A 298 24.53 -39.83 34.67
C ASP A 298 25.21 -39.16 33.45
N ILE A 299 25.53 -39.95 32.43
CA ILE A 299 26.19 -39.44 31.23
C ILE A 299 25.19 -38.72 30.36
N THR A 300 25.37 -37.42 30.22
CA THR A 300 24.49 -36.53 29.45
C THR A 300 25.27 -35.84 28.35
N ILE A 301 24.67 -35.69 27.18
CA ILE A 301 25.18 -34.88 26.11
C ILE A 301 24.27 -33.68 25.90
N ARG A 302 24.85 -32.56 25.42
CA ARG A 302 24.11 -31.43 24.90
C ARG A 302 24.34 -31.37 23.41
N LEU A 303 23.23 -31.50 22.63
CA LEU A 303 23.22 -31.35 21.19
C LEU A 303 22.78 -29.94 20.86
N GLU A 304 23.45 -29.34 19.90
CA GLU A 304 23.08 -28.06 19.27
C GLU A 304 22.52 -28.32 17.88
N HIS A 305 21.44 -27.65 17.56
CA HIS A 305 20.81 -27.66 16.24
C HIS A 305 20.89 -26.25 15.66
N PRO A 306 22.07 -25.83 15.16
CA PRO A 306 22.29 -24.44 14.70
C PRO A 306 21.69 -24.14 13.33
N THR A 307 21.38 -25.17 12.56
CA THR A 307 20.87 -25.04 11.19
C THR A 307 19.71 -26.00 10.95
N GLY A 308 18.75 -25.56 10.19
CA GLY A 308 17.60 -26.34 9.74
C GLY A 308 16.91 -25.60 8.59
N ASP A 309 15.91 -26.21 8.04
CA ASP A 309 15.12 -25.63 6.96
C ASP A 309 14.01 -24.75 7.54
N ASP A 310 13.78 -23.60 6.90
CA ASP A 310 12.64 -22.75 7.20
C ASP A 310 11.33 -23.51 6.94
N THR A 311 10.34 -23.21 7.74
CA THR A 311 8.98 -23.74 7.51
C THR A 311 8.23 -22.80 6.59
N VAL A 312 7.84 -23.29 5.41
CA VAL A 312 7.04 -22.53 4.43
C VAL A 312 5.59 -22.97 4.52
N ILE A 313 4.71 -22.02 4.86
CA ILE A 313 3.26 -22.22 4.84
C ILE A 313 2.74 -21.64 3.54
N VAL A 314 2.40 -22.51 2.60
CA VAL A 314 1.87 -22.15 1.28
C VAL A 314 0.39 -21.79 1.41
N LYS A 315 0.01 -20.59 0.95
CA LYS A 315 -1.40 -20.18 0.92
C LYS A 315 -2.13 -20.86 -0.23
N THR A 316 -3.28 -21.45 0.07
CA THR A 316 -4.15 -22.06 -0.94
C THR A 316 -4.80 -21.01 -1.85
N PRO A 317 -5.28 -21.37 -3.05
CA PRO A 317 -6.06 -20.46 -3.91
C PRO A 317 -7.27 -19.87 -3.20
N GLU A 318 -7.96 -20.65 -2.37
CA GLU A 318 -9.14 -20.24 -1.61
C GLU A 318 -8.78 -19.18 -0.56
N GLU A 319 -7.67 -19.38 0.17
CA GLU A 319 -7.16 -18.38 1.12
C GLU A 319 -6.76 -17.07 0.42
N LYS A 320 -6.10 -17.17 -0.75
CA LYS A 320 -5.75 -16.00 -1.56
C LYS A 320 -7.01 -15.26 -2.02
N THR A 321 -8.01 -15.97 -2.51
CA THR A 321 -9.31 -15.39 -2.89
C THR A 321 -9.98 -14.68 -1.71
N GLN A 322 -9.99 -15.29 -0.53
CA GLN A 322 -10.56 -14.67 0.65
C GLN A 322 -9.82 -13.39 1.04
N ILE A 323 -8.49 -13.41 1.07
CA ILE A 323 -7.66 -12.23 1.38
C ILE A 323 -7.97 -11.09 0.39
N VAL A 324 -7.99 -11.40 -0.92
CA VAL A 324 -8.25 -10.40 -1.96
C VAL A 324 -9.66 -9.82 -1.81
N ASN A 325 -10.66 -10.66 -1.58
CA ASN A 325 -12.03 -10.23 -1.35
C ASN A 325 -12.15 -9.29 -0.13
N GLU A 326 -11.51 -9.63 0.98
CA GLU A 326 -11.47 -8.79 2.17
C GLU A 326 -10.82 -7.41 1.89
N GLN A 327 -9.75 -7.36 1.10
CA GLN A 327 -9.10 -6.10 0.75
C GLN A 327 -9.97 -5.24 -0.17
N LEU A 328 -10.65 -5.84 -1.15
CA LEU A 328 -11.58 -5.13 -2.02
C LEU A 328 -12.73 -4.52 -1.19
N TYR A 329 -13.35 -5.31 -0.31
CA TYR A 329 -14.48 -4.83 0.46
C TYR A 329 -14.10 -3.84 1.56
N LYS A 330 -12.87 -3.84 2.08
CA LYS A 330 -12.39 -2.72 2.92
C LYS A 330 -12.45 -1.38 2.19
N TRP A 331 -12.15 -1.37 0.90
CA TRP A 331 -12.26 -0.17 0.07
C TRP A 331 -13.72 0.16 -0.25
N VAL A 332 -14.46 -0.77 -0.82
CA VAL A 332 -15.86 -0.58 -1.25
C VAL A 332 -16.76 -0.18 -0.08
N ASP A 333 -16.62 -0.84 1.07
CA ASP A 333 -17.39 -0.52 2.26
C ASP A 333 -17.06 0.86 2.80
N GLY A 334 -15.76 1.24 2.84
CA GLY A 334 -15.36 2.58 3.27
C GLY A 334 -15.94 3.69 2.38
N ILE A 335 -15.97 3.49 1.06
CA ILE A 335 -16.63 4.40 0.12
C ILE A 335 -18.14 4.45 0.39
N THR A 336 -18.79 3.30 0.47
CA THR A 336 -20.26 3.23 0.56
C THR A 336 -20.77 3.69 1.91
N ASP A 337 -20.05 3.51 2.99
CA ASP A 337 -20.44 3.99 4.32
C ASP A 337 -20.52 5.53 4.37
N ILE A 338 -19.68 6.22 3.58
CA ILE A 338 -19.70 7.68 3.47
C ILE A 338 -20.74 8.15 2.43
N CYS A 339 -20.80 7.46 1.29
CA CYS A 339 -21.51 7.94 0.11
C CYS A 339 -22.99 7.55 0.08
N ALA A 340 -23.39 6.42 0.70
CA ALA A 340 -24.69 5.78 0.47
C ALA A 340 -25.91 6.66 0.72
N ALA A 341 -25.83 7.63 1.64
CA ALA A 341 -26.94 8.53 1.96
C ALA A 341 -27.21 9.57 0.87
N SER A 342 -26.16 10.08 0.21
CA SER A 342 -26.21 11.29 -0.63
C SER A 342 -25.80 11.01 -2.07
N VAL A 343 -24.80 10.13 -2.30
CA VAL A 343 -24.25 9.86 -3.63
C VAL A 343 -25.07 8.79 -4.33
N LYS A 344 -25.42 9.03 -5.59
CA LYS A 344 -26.19 8.09 -6.42
C LYS A 344 -25.44 7.60 -7.65
N ASP A 345 -24.44 8.33 -8.11
CA ASP A 345 -23.68 8.03 -9.29
C ASP A 345 -22.26 7.54 -8.89
N TYR A 346 -21.92 6.29 -9.25
CA TYR A 346 -20.66 5.63 -8.88
C TYR A 346 -19.91 5.17 -10.12
N ILE A 347 -18.58 5.23 -10.09
CA ILE A 347 -17.74 4.56 -11.08
C ILE A 347 -17.57 3.12 -10.65
N ILE A 348 -18.18 2.16 -11.38
CA ILE A 348 -18.04 0.73 -11.06
C ILE A 348 -16.66 0.20 -11.47
N PHE A 349 -16.14 0.65 -12.59
CA PHE A 349 -14.82 0.27 -13.06
C PHE A 349 -14.13 1.45 -13.75
N ASP A 350 -12.97 1.81 -13.23
CA ASP A 350 -12.17 2.94 -13.71
C ASP A 350 -10.95 2.47 -14.50
N GLN A 351 -10.65 3.13 -15.61
CA GLN A 351 -9.48 2.96 -16.48
C GLN A 351 -9.30 1.50 -16.98
N PRO A 352 -10.30 0.90 -17.64
CA PRO A 352 -10.19 -0.46 -18.14
C PRO A 352 -9.03 -0.70 -19.12
N PHE A 353 -8.59 0.31 -19.86
CA PHE A 353 -7.49 0.17 -20.82
C PHE A 353 -6.13 -0.01 -20.15
N GLU A 354 -5.94 0.57 -18.99
CA GLU A 354 -4.70 0.47 -18.23
C GLU A 354 -4.56 -0.86 -17.48
N SER A 355 -5.66 -1.62 -17.33
CA SER A 355 -5.67 -2.92 -16.65
C SER A 355 -4.67 -3.91 -17.25
N VAL A 356 -4.43 -3.87 -18.56
CA VAL A 356 -3.48 -4.77 -19.26
C VAL A 356 -2.03 -4.61 -18.78
N ASN A 357 -1.69 -3.47 -18.18
CA ASN A 357 -0.36 -3.17 -17.65
C ASN A 357 -0.31 -3.26 -16.12
N SER A 358 -1.40 -3.62 -15.49
CA SER A 358 -1.47 -3.71 -14.03
C SER A 358 -0.64 -4.88 -13.49
N LYS A 359 -0.05 -4.66 -12.32
CA LYS A 359 0.70 -5.69 -11.57
C LYS A 359 -0.21 -6.51 -10.65
N PHE A 360 -1.47 -6.17 -10.57
CA PHE A 360 -2.48 -6.86 -9.78
C PHE A 360 -3.84 -6.67 -10.46
N ILE A 361 -4.53 -7.76 -10.72
CA ILE A 361 -5.82 -7.79 -11.39
C ILE A 361 -6.81 -8.51 -10.48
N TRP A 362 -7.88 -7.83 -10.08
CA TRP A 362 -8.87 -8.37 -9.14
C TRP A 362 -9.53 -9.64 -9.66
N SER A 363 -9.84 -9.70 -10.97
CA SER A 363 -10.52 -10.86 -11.57
C SER A 363 -9.67 -12.13 -11.58
N ASP A 364 -8.34 -12.05 -11.46
CA ASP A 364 -7.46 -13.22 -11.39
C ASP A 364 -7.72 -14.04 -10.11
N TYR A 365 -8.21 -13.39 -9.06
CA TYR A 365 -8.50 -14.01 -7.76
C TYR A 365 -10.00 -14.16 -7.50
N LEU A 366 -10.81 -13.18 -7.91
CA LEU A 366 -12.24 -13.09 -7.59
C LEU A 366 -13.14 -13.61 -8.73
N GLY A 367 -12.54 -13.84 -9.90
CA GLY A 367 -13.28 -14.24 -11.10
C GLY A 367 -14.01 -13.07 -11.78
N ASP A 368 -14.49 -13.30 -12.97
CA ASP A 368 -15.09 -12.30 -13.87
C ASP A 368 -16.38 -11.63 -13.33
N GLY A 369 -17.04 -12.25 -12.38
CA GLY A 369 -18.33 -11.76 -11.81
C GLY A 369 -18.18 -10.76 -10.65
N TYR A 370 -16.99 -10.48 -10.16
CA TYR A 370 -16.78 -9.71 -8.94
C TYR A 370 -17.39 -8.29 -8.98
N LEU A 371 -17.36 -7.63 -10.14
CA LEU A 371 -17.98 -6.31 -10.31
C LEU A 371 -19.50 -6.33 -10.09
N ALA A 372 -20.18 -7.40 -10.55
CA ALA A 372 -21.61 -7.56 -10.31
C ALA A 372 -21.92 -7.79 -8.82
N ASP A 373 -21.02 -8.46 -8.08
CA ASP A 373 -21.17 -8.66 -6.64
C ASP A 373 -20.91 -7.35 -5.87
N VAL A 374 -19.91 -6.55 -6.28
CA VAL A 374 -19.70 -5.19 -5.76
C VAL A 374 -20.94 -4.33 -5.99
N GLN A 375 -21.54 -4.35 -7.18
CA GLN A 375 -22.78 -3.61 -7.45
C GLN A 375 -23.91 -3.99 -6.50
N LYS A 376 -24.12 -5.28 -6.27
CA LYS A 376 -25.14 -5.77 -5.33
C LYS A 376 -24.90 -5.23 -3.92
N ALA A 377 -23.66 -5.23 -3.46
CA ALA A 377 -23.29 -4.72 -2.16
C ALA A 377 -23.57 -3.20 -2.04
N VAL A 378 -23.23 -2.43 -3.06
CA VAL A 378 -23.48 -0.99 -3.11
C VAL A 378 -25.00 -0.70 -3.14
N VAL A 379 -25.76 -1.40 -3.98
CA VAL A 379 -27.23 -1.24 -4.04
C VAL A 379 -27.89 -1.57 -2.71
N ALA A 380 -27.39 -2.56 -1.98
CA ALA A 380 -27.91 -2.91 -0.66
C ALA A 380 -27.77 -1.76 0.37
N LYS A 381 -26.73 -0.91 0.23
CA LYS A 381 -26.48 0.24 1.12
C LYS A 381 -27.06 1.55 0.57
N ALA A 382 -26.82 1.86 -0.71
CA ALA A 382 -27.15 3.14 -1.35
C ALA A 382 -28.57 3.18 -1.95
N GLY A 383 -29.23 2.02 -2.10
CA GLY A 383 -30.57 1.90 -2.69
C GLY A 383 -30.55 1.52 -4.18
N ALA A 384 -31.73 1.13 -4.68
CA ALA A 384 -31.91 0.65 -6.05
C ALA A 384 -31.78 1.76 -7.13
N ASP A 385 -31.74 3.00 -6.74
CA ASP A 385 -31.55 4.19 -7.58
C ASP A 385 -30.06 4.51 -7.85
N ALA A 386 -29.14 3.77 -7.24
CA ALA A 386 -27.71 3.87 -7.53
C ALA A 386 -27.42 3.55 -9.01
N LYS A 387 -26.62 4.37 -9.63
CA LYS A 387 -26.19 4.26 -11.04
C LYS A 387 -24.71 4.00 -11.14
N PHE A 388 -24.34 3.24 -12.16
CA PHE A 388 -22.98 2.75 -12.32
C PHE A 388 -22.43 3.13 -13.69
N TYR A 389 -21.25 3.72 -13.67
CA TYR A 389 -20.53 4.21 -14.84
C TYR A 389 -19.21 3.47 -15.01
N VAL A 390 -18.82 3.20 -16.26
CA VAL A 390 -17.43 2.89 -16.60
C VAL A 390 -16.73 4.21 -16.88
N SER A 391 -15.54 4.40 -16.35
CA SER A 391 -14.76 5.63 -16.51
C SER A 391 -13.46 5.36 -17.26
N GLN A 392 -13.15 6.19 -18.26
CA GLN A 392 -11.91 6.10 -19.03
C GLN A 392 -11.38 7.50 -19.33
N SER A 393 -10.08 7.69 -19.19
CA SER A 393 -9.39 8.90 -19.63
C SER A 393 -9.09 8.83 -21.12
N LEU A 394 -9.55 9.80 -21.89
CA LEU A 394 -9.31 9.89 -23.32
C LEU A 394 -8.78 11.28 -23.67
N SER A 395 -7.89 11.33 -24.68
CA SER A 395 -7.36 12.58 -25.20
C SER A 395 -7.89 12.82 -26.61
N VAL A 396 -8.34 14.04 -26.87
CA VAL A 396 -8.79 14.43 -28.20
C VAL A 396 -7.65 14.26 -29.21
N SER A 397 -7.85 13.38 -30.18
CA SER A 397 -6.91 13.03 -31.24
C SER A 397 -7.66 12.39 -32.40
N GLU A 398 -6.97 12.11 -33.50
CA GLU A 398 -7.51 11.31 -34.62
C GLU A 398 -7.84 9.87 -34.24
N ASP A 399 -7.19 9.33 -33.19
CA ASP A 399 -7.36 7.96 -32.72
C ASP A 399 -8.54 7.81 -31.73
N MET A 400 -9.01 8.89 -31.11
CA MET A 400 -10.06 8.82 -30.10
C MET A 400 -11.36 8.13 -30.56
N PRO A 401 -11.82 8.25 -31.82
CA PRO A 401 -12.97 7.47 -32.27
C PRO A 401 -12.77 5.95 -32.18
N ALA A 402 -11.57 5.45 -32.50
CA ALA A 402 -11.24 4.03 -32.37
C ALA A 402 -11.14 3.60 -30.89
N GLU A 403 -10.61 4.45 -30.04
CA GLU A 403 -10.59 4.22 -28.59
C GLU A 403 -12.00 4.16 -28.00
N ALA A 404 -12.91 5.03 -28.47
CA ALA A 404 -14.32 4.99 -28.07
C ALA A 404 -15.00 3.67 -28.48
N ASP A 405 -14.74 3.17 -29.70
CA ASP A 405 -15.25 1.87 -30.13
C ASP A 405 -14.67 0.72 -29.31
N ALA A 406 -13.40 0.75 -28.96
CA ALA A 406 -12.76 -0.22 -28.08
C ALA A 406 -13.36 -0.19 -26.66
N LEU A 407 -13.61 0.99 -26.12
CA LEU A 407 -14.27 1.16 -24.81
C LEU A 407 -15.70 0.60 -24.84
N LYS A 408 -16.44 0.84 -25.93
CA LYS A 408 -17.76 0.26 -26.13
C LYS A 408 -17.74 -1.28 -26.11
N ALA A 409 -16.75 -1.89 -26.75
CA ALA A 409 -16.59 -3.34 -26.73
C ALA A 409 -16.28 -3.86 -25.31
N GLU A 410 -15.46 -3.16 -24.53
CA GLU A 410 -15.18 -3.51 -23.14
C GLU A 410 -16.43 -3.37 -22.25
N ILE A 411 -17.21 -2.31 -22.44
CA ILE A 411 -18.50 -2.15 -21.74
C ILE A 411 -19.44 -3.33 -22.04
N GLN A 412 -19.56 -3.74 -23.30
CA GLN A 412 -20.40 -4.89 -23.69
C GLN A 412 -19.91 -6.20 -23.06
N LYS A 413 -18.60 -6.37 -22.94
CA LYS A 413 -18.00 -7.52 -22.25
C LYS A 413 -18.34 -7.52 -20.77
N LEU A 414 -18.26 -6.37 -20.07
CA LEU A 414 -18.66 -6.25 -18.67
C LEU A 414 -20.16 -6.55 -18.50
N GLU A 415 -21.01 -6.03 -19.37
CA GLU A 415 -22.46 -6.31 -19.35
C GLU A 415 -22.76 -7.80 -19.54
N SER A 416 -22.02 -8.49 -20.42
CA SER A 416 -22.16 -9.94 -20.62
C SER A 416 -21.81 -10.75 -19.37
N ARG A 417 -21.03 -10.18 -18.44
CA ARG A 417 -20.68 -10.74 -17.13
C ARG A 417 -21.66 -10.36 -16.02
N GLY A 418 -22.78 -9.73 -16.38
CA GLY A 418 -23.85 -9.35 -15.45
C GLY A 418 -23.65 -8.02 -14.75
N VAL A 419 -22.69 -7.20 -15.18
CA VAL A 419 -22.48 -5.84 -14.66
C VAL A 419 -23.49 -4.89 -15.30
N LYS A 420 -24.28 -4.18 -14.51
CA LYS A 420 -25.19 -3.14 -15.02
C LYS A 420 -24.40 -1.86 -15.26
N ILE A 421 -24.39 -1.32 -16.47
CA ILE A 421 -23.76 -0.06 -16.83
C ILE A 421 -24.83 0.95 -17.24
N ASP A 422 -25.04 1.97 -16.39
CA ASP A 422 -26.05 3.01 -16.59
C ASP A 422 -25.55 4.14 -17.48
N GLY A 423 -24.23 4.32 -17.62
CA GLY A 423 -23.62 5.36 -18.44
C GLY A 423 -22.12 5.20 -18.58
N VAL A 424 -21.53 6.14 -19.32
CA VAL A 424 -20.07 6.20 -19.55
C VAL A 424 -19.56 7.55 -19.06
N ASN A 425 -18.46 7.53 -18.33
CA ASN A 425 -17.75 8.73 -17.91
C ASN A 425 -16.43 8.85 -18.69
N ILE A 426 -16.22 9.97 -19.35
CA ILE A 426 -14.99 10.24 -20.09
C ILE A 426 -14.26 11.39 -19.39
N VAL A 427 -13.07 11.10 -18.85
CA VAL A 427 -12.13 12.14 -18.42
C VAL A 427 -11.48 12.70 -19.66
N LEU A 428 -11.96 13.87 -20.12
CA LEU A 428 -11.60 14.39 -21.44
C LEU A 428 -10.46 15.40 -21.37
N ASN A 429 -9.34 15.04 -22.00
CA ASN A 429 -8.20 15.93 -22.22
C ASN A 429 -8.25 16.47 -23.66
N SER A 430 -8.24 17.78 -23.81
CA SER A 430 -8.23 18.46 -25.10
C SER A 430 -7.08 19.46 -25.19
N SER A 431 -6.83 19.98 -26.39
CA SER A 431 -5.75 20.92 -26.62
C SER A 431 -6.22 22.07 -27.52
N TYR A 432 -5.80 23.29 -27.20
CA TYR A 432 -5.94 24.47 -28.02
C TYR A 432 -4.56 24.98 -28.44
N SER A 433 -4.38 25.33 -29.71
CA SER A 433 -3.12 25.89 -30.23
C SER A 433 -3.33 27.29 -30.83
N PHE A 434 -2.40 28.20 -30.56
CA PHE A 434 -2.39 29.49 -31.27
C PHE A 434 -1.77 29.39 -32.67
N ASP A 435 -1.19 28.25 -33.06
CA ASP A 435 -0.91 27.97 -34.46
C ASP A 435 -2.22 27.60 -35.18
N ALA A 436 -2.55 28.34 -36.23
CA ALA A 436 -3.83 28.21 -36.92
C ALA A 436 -4.05 26.86 -37.60
N SER A 437 -2.96 26.22 -38.09
CA SER A 437 -3.06 24.90 -38.73
C SER A 437 -3.32 23.82 -37.70
N ALA A 438 -2.54 23.83 -36.62
CA ALA A 438 -2.72 22.89 -35.51
C ALA A 438 -4.11 23.07 -34.85
N GLN A 439 -4.62 24.30 -34.76
CA GLN A 439 -5.96 24.53 -34.21
C GLN A 439 -7.07 24.00 -35.10
N ALA A 440 -6.93 24.15 -36.42
CA ALA A 440 -7.92 23.59 -37.35
C ALA A 440 -8.00 22.05 -37.23
N ASP A 441 -6.87 21.37 -37.03
CA ASP A 441 -6.82 19.95 -36.76
C ASP A 441 -7.44 19.62 -35.39
N ASN A 442 -7.14 20.39 -34.34
CA ASN A 442 -7.75 20.23 -33.01
C ASN A 442 -9.27 20.39 -33.05
N ASP A 443 -9.79 21.40 -33.80
CA ASP A 443 -11.22 21.62 -33.94
C ASP A 443 -11.90 20.42 -34.62
N ALA A 444 -11.31 19.92 -35.71
CA ALA A 444 -11.83 18.76 -36.45
C ALA A 444 -11.81 17.49 -35.57
N ASN A 445 -10.70 17.23 -34.89
CA ASN A 445 -10.55 16.09 -34.00
C ASN A 445 -11.52 16.17 -32.81
N THR A 446 -11.75 17.37 -32.26
CA THR A 446 -12.71 17.57 -31.16
C THR A 446 -14.12 17.21 -31.59
N VAL A 447 -14.55 17.65 -32.77
CA VAL A 447 -15.87 17.31 -33.31
C VAL A 447 -15.98 15.80 -33.55
N ALA A 448 -14.97 15.16 -34.16
CA ALA A 448 -14.95 13.73 -34.42
C ALA A 448 -14.95 12.91 -33.12
N ALA A 449 -14.12 13.28 -32.16
CA ALA A 449 -14.01 12.67 -30.86
C ALA A 449 -15.34 12.68 -30.10
N ILE A 450 -15.95 13.86 -29.95
CA ILE A 450 -17.24 13.99 -29.24
C ILE A 450 -18.36 13.25 -29.99
N ARG A 451 -18.40 13.29 -31.31
CA ARG A 451 -19.36 12.52 -32.11
C ARG A 451 -19.23 11.01 -31.86
N SER A 452 -18.02 10.49 -31.73
CA SER A 452 -17.80 9.06 -31.50
C SER A 452 -18.42 8.59 -30.17
N LEU A 453 -18.52 9.45 -29.16
CA LEU A 453 -19.14 9.13 -27.89
C LEU A 453 -20.64 8.79 -28.01
N ALA A 454 -21.31 9.30 -29.04
CA ALA A 454 -22.71 8.94 -29.30
C ALA A 454 -22.90 7.45 -29.61
N SER A 455 -21.83 6.77 -30.07
CA SER A 455 -21.85 5.33 -30.39
C SER A 455 -22.12 4.45 -29.17
N PHE A 456 -21.90 4.93 -27.94
CA PHE A 456 -22.19 4.18 -26.71
C PHE A 456 -23.69 3.88 -26.55
N GLY A 457 -24.57 4.74 -27.10
CA GLY A 457 -26.03 4.57 -26.96
C GLY A 457 -26.51 4.68 -25.51
N LYS A 458 -25.69 5.19 -24.63
CA LYS A 458 -25.90 5.36 -23.18
C LYS A 458 -25.71 6.82 -22.78
N PRO A 459 -26.19 7.20 -21.59
CA PRO A 459 -25.82 8.48 -20.96
C PRO A 459 -24.30 8.66 -20.91
N VAL A 460 -23.83 9.81 -21.38
CA VAL A 460 -22.40 10.17 -21.37
C VAL A 460 -22.17 11.36 -20.47
N ARG A 461 -21.12 11.28 -19.70
CA ARG A 461 -20.56 12.33 -18.88
C ARG A 461 -19.17 12.67 -19.38
N ILE A 462 -18.83 13.96 -19.43
CA ILE A 462 -17.44 14.42 -19.51
C ILE A 462 -17.07 14.90 -18.13
N SER A 463 -16.05 14.29 -17.52
CA SER A 463 -15.51 14.75 -16.24
C SER A 463 -14.10 15.28 -16.40
N SER A 464 -13.71 16.12 -15.46
CA SER A 464 -12.38 16.75 -15.42
C SER A 464 -11.93 17.33 -16.78
N LEU A 465 -12.88 17.94 -17.52
CA LEU A 465 -12.58 18.56 -18.82
C LEU A 465 -11.40 19.52 -18.67
N LYS A 466 -10.33 19.20 -19.38
CA LYS A 466 -9.11 20.00 -19.40
C LYS A 466 -8.76 20.39 -20.83
N VAL A 467 -8.44 21.67 -21.03
CA VAL A 467 -7.91 22.19 -22.30
C VAL A 467 -6.48 22.70 -22.07
N ASN A 468 -5.51 21.95 -22.60
CA ASN A 468 -4.11 22.37 -22.59
C ASN A 468 -3.90 23.44 -23.69
N VAL A 469 -3.32 24.56 -23.35
CA VAL A 469 -3.13 25.68 -24.28
C VAL A 469 -1.67 25.76 -24.74
N PHE A 470 -1.46 25.85 -26.04
CA PHE A 470 -0.13 25.89 -26.66
C PHE A 470 0.06 27.19 -27.47
N ASN A 471 1.27 27.74 -27.37
CA ASN A 471 1.70 28.88 -28.18
C ASN A 471 1.91 28.46 -29.65
N GLU A 472 2.06 29.43 -30.56
CA GLU A 472 2.34 29.19 -31.98
C GLU A 472 3.57 28.32 -32.26
N ASN A 473 4.53 28.26 -31.33
CA ASN A 473 5.72 27.44 -31.42
C ASN A 473 5.58 26.04 -30.80
N GLY A 474 4.36 25.66 -30.38
CA GLY A 474 4.07 24.36 -29.74
C GLY A 474 4.47 24.25 -28.28
N ALA A 475 4.99 25.30 -27.64
CA ALA A 475 5.25 25.30 -26.21
C ALA A 475 3.96 25.56 -25.43
N GLN A 476 3.81 24.88 -24.26
CA GLN A 476 2.66 25.11 -23.38
C GLN A 476 2.60 26.59 -22.95
N ALA A 477 1.44 27.19 -23.08
CA ALA A 477 1.20 28.57 -22.67
C ALA A 477 0.90 28.62 -21.16
N ASN A 478 1.34 29.69 -20.50
CA ASN A 478 0.89 29.98 -19.15
C ASN A 478 -0.40 30.81 -19.21
N PRO A 479 -1.53 30.31 -18.67
CA PRO A 479 -2.83 31.00 -18.69
C PRO A 479 -2.80 32.43 -18.15
N VAL A 480 -1.97 32.71 -17.16
CA VAL A 480 -1.86 34.05 -16.56
C VAL A 480 -1.32 35.09 -17.54
N ASN A 481 -0.51 34.66 -18.53
CA ASN A 481 0.16 35.53 -19.50
C ASN A 481 -0.61 35.67 -20.83
N LEU A 482 -1.76 35.02 -20.98
CA LEU A 482 -2.55 35.12 -22.20
C LEU A 482 -3.13 36.55 -22.41
N SER A 483 -3.07 37.07 -23.63
CA SER A 483 -3.74 38.29 -24.00
C SER A 483 -5.27 38.13 -23.92
N VAL A 484 -5.98 39.22 -23.98
CA VAL A 484 -7.45 39.23 -24.01
C VAL A 484 -7.98 38.44 -25.21
N GLU A 485 -7.42 38.65 -26.40
CA GLU A 485 -7.80 37.95 -27.63
C GLU A 485 -7.52 36.44 -27.51
N GLN A 486 -6.37 36.10 -26.94
CA GLN A 486 -6.01 34.70 -26.72
C GLN A 486 -6.99 34.01 -25.76
N ARG A 487 -7.33 34.64 -24.63
CA ARG A 487 -8.33 34.14 -23.69
C ARG A 487 -9.72 33.98 -24.34
N LYS A 488 -10.12 34.95 -25.18
CA LYS A 488 -11.37 34.90 -25.94
C LYS A 488 -11.39 33.71 -26.90
N ALA A 489 -10.30 33.47 -27.62
CA ALA A 489 -10.17 32.33 -28.52
C ALA A 489 -10.28 30.98 -27.78
N VAL A 490 -9.66 30.85 -26.62
CA VAL A 490 -9.83 29.65 -25.77
C VAL A 490 -11.28 29.51 -25.28
N GLY A 491 -11.94 30.62 -24.92
CA GLY A 491 -13.37 30.61 -24.58
C GLY A 491 -14.26 30.09 -25.71
N GLU A 492 -14.00 30.53 -26.97
CA GLU A 492 -14.74 30.02 -28.15
C GLU A 492 -14.46 28.51 -28.37
N TYR A 493 -13.30 27.98 -28.00
CA TYR A 493 -13.04 26.55 -28.07
C TYR A 493 -13.87 25.76 -27.04
N TYR A 494 -14.06 26.27 -25.82
CA TYR A 494 -15.02 25.70 -24.88
C TYR A 494 -16.46 25.74 -25.41
N ASN A 495 -16.85 26.81 -26.08
CA ASN A 495 -18.13 26.87 -26.78
C ASN A 495 -18.25 25.74 -27.83
N LEU A 496 -17.20 25.50 -28.64
CA LEU A 496 -17.17 24.40 -29.62
C LEU A 496 -17.39 23.03 -28.92
N ILE A 497 -16.64 22.75 -27.88
CA ILE A 497 -16.74 21.47 -27.12
C ILE A 497 -18.17 21.27 -26.61
N ILE A 498 -18.72 22.27 -25.92
CA ILE A 498 -20.02 22.15 -25.25
C ILE A 498 -21.16 22.05 -26.27
N SER A 499 -21.16 22.92 -27.29
CA SER A 499 -22.21 22.89 -28.30
C SER A 499 -22.16 21.59 -29.12
N THR A 500 -20.97 21.05 -29.43
CA THR A 500 -20.84 19.76 -30.11
C THR A 500 -21.34 18.63 -29.23
N PHE A 501 -21.02 18.62 -27.93
CA PHE A 501 -21.50 17.62 -26.99
C PHE A 501 -23.02 17.56 -26.94
N LEU A 502 -23.67 18.71 -26.84
CA LEU A 502 -25.14 18.78 -26.84
C LEU A 502 -25.75 18.35 -28.17
N ALA A 503 -25.17 18.80 -29.27
CA ALA A 503 -25.69 18.51 -30.62
C ALA A 503 -25.55 17.01 -30.99
N GLU A 504 -24.41 16.41 -30.70
CA GLU A 504 -24.12 15.03 -31.13
C GLU A 504 -24.73 13.96 -30.17
N LEU A 505 -24.81 14.24 -28.88
CA LEU A 505 -25.32 13.29 -27.91
C LEU A 505 -26.82 13.47 -27.56
N GLY A 506 -27.37 14.67 -27.76
CA GLY A 506 -28.79 14.93 -27.51
C GLY A 506 -29.21 14.48 -26.09
N ASN A 507 -30.21 13.63 -26.00
CA ASN A 507 -30.72 13.12 -24.69
C ASN A 507 -29.70 12.29 -23.89
N ASN A 508 -28.62 11.83 -24.52
CA ASN A 508 -27.54 11.11 -23.86
C ASN A 508 -26.47 12.04 -23.26
N ALA A 509 -26.48 13.34 -23.60
CA ALA A 509 -25.65 14.33 -22.92
C ALA A 509 -26.12 14.52 -21.48
N LYS A 510 -25.27 14.23 -20.48
CA LYS A 510 -25.68 14.29 -19.06
C LYS A 510 -24.95 15.36 -18.26
N THR A 511 -23.63 15.32 -18.28
CA THR A 511 -22.82 16.22 -17.45
C THR A 511 -21.58 16.64 -18.20
N ILE A 512 -21.18 17.90 -18.01
CA ILE A 512 -19.81 18.37 -18.27
C ILE A 512 -19.27 18.93 -16.96
N SER A 513 -18.17 18.35 -16.48
CA SER A 513 -17.45 18.79 -15.29
C SER A 513 -16.05 19.28 -15.67
N PHE A 514 -15.65 20.41 -15.12
CA PHE A 514 -14.37 21.07 -15.43
C PHE A 514 -13.29 20.62 -14.45
N SER A 515 -12.06 20.47 -14.93
CA SER A 515 -10.91 20.02 -14.14
C SER A 515 -10.51 20.98 -13.01
N THR A 516 -10.87 22.25 -13.12
CA THR A 516 -10.58 23.27 -12.11
C THR A 516 -11.59 24.41 -12.16
N LEU A 517 -11.81 25.04 -11.02
CA LEU A 517 -12.72 26.15 -10.83
C LEU A 517 -12.10 27.49 -11.29
N GLN A 518 -10.83 27.68 -10.99
CA GLN A 518 -10.08 28.90 -11.22
C GLN A 518 -8.82 28.63 -12.03
N ASP A 519 -8.36 29.64 -12.80
CA ASP A 519 -7.12 29.59 -13.56
C ASP A 519 -5.96 29.11 -12.65
N THR A 520 -5.15 28.22 -13.17
CA THR A 520 -3.91 27.77 -12.55
C THR A 520 -2.70 28.15 -13.41
N ALA A 521 -1.52 27.72 -13.04
CA ALA A 521 -0.33 27.91 -13.88
C ALA A 521 -0.39 27.14 -15.22
N THR A 522 -1.25 26.13 -15.32
CA THR A 522 -1.36 25.23 -16.49
C THR A 522 -2.76 25.17 -17.10
N ASP A 523 -3.79 25.59 -16.37
CA ASP A 523 -5.17 25.38 -16.77
C ASP A 523 -5.93 26.69 -16.85
N VAL A 524 -6.68 26.88 -17.92
CA VAL A 524 -7.63 27.97 -18.09
C VAL A 524 -9.00 27.49 -17.59
N ALA A 525 -9.65 28.31 -16.78
CA ALA A 525 -10.86 27.94 -16.05
C ALA A 525 -12.00 28.96 -16.19
N PRO A 526 -13.23 28.62 -15.78
CA PRO A 526 -14.36 29.56 -15.82
C PRO A 526 -14.16 30.83 -14.97
N TRP A 527 -13.32 30.78 -13.93
CA TRP A 527 -12.95 31.94 -13.13
C TRP A 527 -11.46 32.21 -13.18
N GLN A 528 -11.09 33.48 -13.22
CA GLN A 528 -9.71 33.94 -13.04
C GLN A 528 -9.27 33.77 -11.56
N GLN A 529 -7.97 33.85 -11.31
CA GLN A 529 -7.42 33.76 -9.94
C GLN A 529 -7.95 34.88 -9.00
N ASN A 530 -8.30 36.03 -9.55
CA ASN A 530 -8.88 37.16 -8.79
C ASN A 530 -10.38 37.00 -8.46
N GLY A 531 -11.00 35.88 -8.89
CA GLY A 531 -12.42 35.59 -8.70
C GLY A 531 -13.36 36.18 -9.75
N ASN A 532 -12.85 36.90 -10.74
CA ASN A 532 -13.66 37.40 -11.87
C ASN A 532 -13.97 36.25 -12.84
N ARG A 533 -15.12 36.32 -13.52
CA ARG A 533 -15.45 35.39 -14.60
C ARG A 533 -14.48 35.55 -15.76
N SER A 534 -14.11 34.45 -16.40
CA SER A 534 -13.21 34.43 -17.54
C SER A 534 -13.97 34.32 -18.87
N PHE A 535 -13.26 34.38 -20.00
CA PHE A 535 -13.84 34.09 -21.32
C PHE A 535 -14.27 32.62 -21.48
N VAL A 536 -13.75 31.71 -20.67
CA VAL A 536 -14.27 30.34 -20.59
C VAL A 536 -15.70 30.32 -20.05
N TYR A 537 -16.01 31.18 -19.06
CA TYR A 537 -17.39 31.34 -18.59
C TYR A 537 -18.32 31.78 -19.73
N GLU A 538 -17.92 32.77 -20.50
CA GLU A 538 -18.67 33.22 -21.70
C GLU A 538 -18.82 32.08 -22.72
N GLY A 539 -17.75 31.32 -22.99
CA GLY A 539 -17.77 30.18 -23.90
C GLY A 539 -18.75 29.10 -23.46
N ILE A 540 -18.78 28.79 -22.14
CA ILE A 540 -19.75 27.86 -21.55
C ILE A 540 -21.19 28.36 -21.79
N VAL A 541 -21.47 29.64 -21.49
CA VAL A 541 -22.81 30.21 -21.69
C VAL A 541 -23.23 30.14 -23.16
N LYS A 542 -22.34 30.49 -24.08
CA LYS A 542 -22.61 30.40 -25.53
C LYS A 542 -22.88 28.96 -25.98
N GLY A 543 -22.10 28.00 -25.48
CA GLY A 543 -22.25 26.59 -25.80
C GLY A 543 -23.57 25.99 -25.31
N LEU A 544 -24.02 26.40 -24.12
CA LEU A 544 -25.28 25.97 -23.54
C LEU A 544 -26.52 26.63 -24.14
N SER A 545 -26.36 27.80 -24.76
CA SER A 545 -27.48 28.62 -25.30
C SER A 545 -27.82 28.32 -26.76
N LYS A 546 -27.18 27.35 -27.40
CA LYS A 546 -27.41 26.95 -28.79
C LYS A 546 -28.55 25.90 -28.98
#